data_26db9f6c68149c52d058f7b0719fbc62
#
_entry.id   26db9f6c68149c52d058f7b0719fbc62
#
_cell.length_a   1.000
_cell.length_b   1.000
_cell.length_c   1.000
_cell.angle_alpha   90.00
_cell.angle_beta   90.00
_cell.angle_gamma   90.00
#
_symmetry.space_group_name_H-M   'P 1'
#
loop_
_entity.id
_entity.type
_entity.pdbx_description
1 polymer ?
#
loop_
_entity_poly.entity_id
_entity_poly.type
_entity_poly.pdbx_seq_one_letter_code
_entity_poly.pdbx_strand_id
1 'polypeptide(L)'
;MVAHEGRFNGAQIVSSSWLDETSRHGDKDQAARFNVARPGRGYRNFFWHHSADGRMLRMAGAQAQNILIDKKSKTVLVQAGIGSESGADEVMSALFASACNA
;
A
#
# COMPACT_ATOMS: atom_id res chain seq x y z
N MET A 1 -0.11 -12.11 -4.89
CA MET A 1 0.50 -12.68 -3.67
C MET A 1 0.12 -11.89 -2.41
N VAL A 2 0.52 -10.63 -2.26
CA VAL A 2 0.22 -9.85 -1.04
C VAL A 2 -1.29 -9.73 -0.79
N ALA A 3 -2.08 -9.43 -1.81
CA ALA A 3 -3.53 -9.34 -1.70
C ALA A 3 -4.20 -10.68 -1.32
N HIS A 4 -3.52 -11.79 -1.49
CA HIS A 4 -3.98 -13.14 -1.19
C HIS A 4 -3.24 -13.79 -0.01
N GLU A 5 -2.88 -12.99 0.98
CA GLU A 5 -2.27 -13.44 2.23
C GLU A 5 -0.96 -14.24 2.03
N GLY A 6 -0.19 -13.88 1.01
CA GLY A 6 1.08 -14.50 0.70
C GLY A 6 1.01 -15.74 -0.20
N ARG A 7 -0.16 -16.06 -0.73
CA ARG A 7 -0.36 -17.24 -1.58
C ARG A 7 -0.27 -16.89 -3.05
N PHE A 8 0.32 -17.78 -3.83
CA PHE A 8 0.40 -17.68 -5.27
C PHE A 8 0.34 -19.08 -5.88
N ASN A 9 -0.54 -19.28 -6.86
CA ASN A 9 -0.75 -20.58 -7.53
C ASN A 9 -0.97 -21.74 -6.53
N GLY A 10 -1.73 -21.49 -5.46
CA GLY A 10 -2.04 -22.51 -4.46
C GLY A 10 -0.93 -22.78 -3.45
N ALA A 11 0.22 -22.11 -3.57
CA ALA A 11 1.35 -22.29 -2.65
C ALA A 11 1.50 -21.05 -1.73
N GLN A 12 1.89 -21.29 -0.49
CA GLN A 12 2.22 -20.22 0.46
C GLN A 12 3.67 -19.80 0.22
N ILE A 13 3.87 -18.65 -0.43
CA ILE A 13 5.20 -18.14 -0.79
C ILE A 13 5.80 -17.32 0.34
N VAL A 14 4.99 -16.45 0.96
CA VAL A 14 5.36 -15.60 2.09
C VAL A 14 4.39 -15.91 3.22
N SER A 15 4.87 -15.97 4.47
CA SER A 15 3.99 -16.30 5.59
C SER A 15 2.90 -15.24 5.77
N SER A 16 1.68 -15.69 6.04
CA SER A 16 0.56 -14.79 6.33
C SER A 16 0.82 -13.97 7.60
N SER A 17 1.53 -14.53 8.57
CA SER A 17 1.90 -13.82 9.80
C SER A 17 2.82 -12.62 9.52
N TRP A 18 3.74 -12.73 8.57
CA TRP A 18 4.59 -11.61 8.16
C TRP A 18 3.77 -10.50 7.49
N LEU A 19 2.81 -10.86 6.67
CA LEU A 19 1.91 -9.88 6.03
C LEU A 19 0.98 -9.22 7.04
N ASP A 20 0.49 -9.97 8.04
CA ASP A 20 -0.28 -9.40 9.15
C ASP A 20 0.55 -8.40 9.94
N GLU A 21 1.80 -8.74 10.26
CA GLU A 21 2.72 -7.84 10.93
C GLU A 21 2.96 -6.58 10.11
N THR A 22 3.17 -6.72 8.81
CA THR A 22 3.34 -5.60 7.88
C THR A 22 2.16 -4.63 7.91
N SER A 23 0.95 -5.14 8.14
CA SER A 23 -0.28 -4.34 8.19
C SER A 23 -0.55 -3.70 9.55
N ARG A 24 0.14 -4.16 10.62
CA ARG A 24 -0.04 -3.61 11.96
C ARG A 24 0.89 -2.44 12.18
N HIS A 25 0.46 -1.50 13.00
CA HIS A 25 1.30 -0.47 13.64
C HIS A 25 2.48 0.03 12.81
N GLY A 26 2.20 0.75 11.75
CA GLY A 26 3.25 1.37 10.94
C GLY A 26 4.20 2.21 11.80
N ASP A 27 5.47 2.24 11.43
CA ASP A 27 6.47 3.04 12.10
C ASP A 27 6.32 4.52 11.71
N LYS A 28 5.59 5.25 12.54
CA LYS A 28 5.33 6.68 12.33
C LYS A 28 6.59 7.52 12.50
N ASP A 29 7.49 7.09 13.38
CA ASP A 29 8.74 7.81 13.61
C ASP A 29 9.63 7.72 12.37
N GLN A 30 9.67 6.57 11.74
CA GLN A 30 10.42 6.40 10.50
C GLN A 30 9.83 7.24 9.36
N ALA A 31 8.50 7.29 9.25
CA ALA A 31 7.83 8.14 8.27
C ALA A 31 8.13 9.62 8.51
N ALA A 32 8.13 10.06 9.76
CA ALA A 32 8.47 11.43 10.14
C ALA A 32 9.94 11.77 9.81
N ARG A 33 10.85 10.83 10.05
CA ARG A 33 12.27 11.00 9.75
C ARG A 33 12.52 11.33 8.29
N PHE A 34 11.76 10.71 7.38
CA PHE A 34 11.89 10.96 5.95
C PHE A 34 11.00 12.10 5.46
N ASN A 35 10.38 12.84 6.39
CA ASN A 35 9.51 13.98 6.09
C ASN A 35 8.36 13.60 5.14
N VAL A 36 7.87 12.39 5.25
CA VAL A 36 6.78 11.85 4.42
C VAL A 36 5.60 11.43 5.28
N ALA A 37 5.56 11.90 6.53
CA ALA A 37 4.52 11.52 7.48
C ALA A 37 3.13 11.95 6.99
N ARG A 38 2.22 11.00 6.96
CA ARG A 38 0.81 11.24 6.73
C ARG A 38 0.05 10.93 8.00
N PRO A 39 -0.79 11.85 8.52
CA PRO A 39 -1.51 11.62 9.76
C PRO A 39 -2.29 10.30 9.74
N GLY A 40 -2.14 9.50 10.80
CA GLY A 40 -2.82 8.22 10.96
C GLY A 40 -2.28 7.08 10.11
N ARG A 41 -1.24 7.32 9.31
CA ARG A 41 -0.64 6.30 8.45
C ARG A 41 0.77 6.01 8.90
N GLY A 42 1.23 4.78 8.67
CA GLY A 42 2.54 4.33 9.06
C GLY A 42 3.34 3.73 7.90
N TYR A 43 4.52 3.26 8.24
CA TYR A 43 5.44 2.59 7.32
C TYR A 43 6.05 1.41 8.04
N ARG A 44 6.02 0.23 7.42
CA ARG A 44 6.60 -0.98 8.00
C ARG A 44 6.96 -1.98 6.91
N ASN A 45 8.09 -2.63 7.04
CA ASN A 45 8.56 -3.67 6.11
C ASN A 45 8.53 -3.21 4.65
N PHE A 46 8.91 -1.94 4.41
CA PHE A 46 8.95 -1.29 3.09
C PHE A 46 7.57 -0.97 2.49
N PHE A 47 6.50 -1.15 3.24
CA PHE A 47 5.16 -0.75 2.82
C PHE A 47 4.68 0.47 3.59
N TRP A 48 4.08 1.41 2.87
CA TRP A 48 3.28 2.48 3.48
C TRP A 48 1.89 1.95 3.78
N HIS A 49 1.33 2.37 4.89
CA HIS A 49 -0.08 2.11 5.17
C HIS A 49 -0.92 3.19 4.48
N HIS A 50 -1.64 2.80 3.44
CA HIS A 50 -2.53 3.70 2.70
C HIS A 50 -3.80 4.00 3.50
N SER A 51 -4.25 3.05 4.30
CA SER A 51 -5.32 3.22 5.29
C SER A 51 -4.77 3.07 6.70
N ALA A 52 -5.39 3.75 7.68
CA ALA A 52 -4.92 3.74 9.06
C ALA A 52 -5.00 2.36 9.73
N ASP A 53 -5.91 1.50 9.29
CA ASP A 53 -6.10 0.15 9.82
C ASP A 53 -5.16 -0.90 9.20
N GLY A 54 -4.33 -0.50 8.22
CA GLY A 54 -3.42 -1.42 7.54
C GLY A 54 -4.07 -2.35 6.52
N ARG A 55 -5.36 -2.17 6.25
CA ARG A 55 -6.06 -2.93 5.21
C ARG A 55 -5.48 -2.68 3.83
N MET A 56 -5.18 -1.41 3.55
CA MET A 56 -4.63 -0.97 2.27
C MET A 56 -3.16 -0.64 2.42
N LEU A 57 -2.32 -1.26 1.60
CA LEU A 57 -0.88 -1.06 1.57
C LEU A 57 -0.48 -0.34 0.30
N ARG A 58 0.61 0.41 0.37
CA ARG A 58 1.16 1.16 -0.76
C ARG A 58 2.66 0.95 -0.87
N MET A 59 3.13 0.73 -2.06
CA MET A 59 4.54 0.84 -2.43
C MET A 59 4.68 2.07 -3.33
N ALA A 60 5.56 2.98 -2.97
CA ALA A 60 5.71 4.27 -3.67
C ALA A 60 7.14 4.46 -4.13
N GLY A 61 7.30 4.88 -5.36
CA GLY A 61 8.58 5.25 -5.97
C GLY A 61 8.57 6.66 -6.53
N ALA A 62 9.74 7.16 -6.89
CA ALA A 62 9.88 8.50 -7.46
C ALA A 62 9.09 8.64 -8.77
N GLN A 63 8.63 9.85 -9.08
CA GLN A 63 7.90 10.19 -10.31
C GLN A 63 6.57 9.46 -10.44
N ALA A 64 5.82 9.36 -9.34
CA ALA A 64 4.49 8.76 -9.31
C ALA A 64 4.45 7.26 -9.67
N GLN A 65 5.46 6.51 -9.30
CA GLN A 65 5.42 5.05 -9.38
C GLN A 65 4.70 4.52 -8.15
N ASN A 66 3.59 3.79 -8.34
CA ASN A 66 2.80 3.31 -7.21
C ASN A 66 2.25 1.92 -7.44
N ILE A 67 2.18 1.15 -6.35
CA ILE A 67 1.37 -0.06 -6.28
C ILE A 67 0.49 0.09 -5.04
N LEU A 68 -0.83 0.05 -5.23
CA LEU A 68 -1.81 0.04 -4.14
C LEU A 68 -2.45 -1.33 -4.04
N ILE A 69 -2.58 -1.83 -2.82
CA ILE A 69 -3.09 -3.17 -2.56
C ILE A 69 -4.18 -3.08 -1.50
N ASP A 70 -5.39 -3.53 -1.83
CA ASP A 70 -6.47 -3.73 -0.85
C ASP A 70 -6.62 -5.21 -0.56
N LYS A 71 -6.26 -5.62 0.64
CA LYS A 71 -6.31 -7.02 1.05
C LYS A 71 -7.75 -7.54 1.19
N LYS A 72 -8.72 -6.68 1.46
CA LYS A 72 -10.11 -7.09 1.63
C LYS A 72 -10.79 -7.39 0.28
N SER A 73 -10.74 -6.46 -0.65
CA SER A 73 -11.35 -6.63 -1.97
C SER A 73 -10.48 -7.42 -2.94
N LYS A 74 -9.22 -7.70 -2.56
CA LYS A 74 -8.21 -8.35 -3.42
C LYS A 74 -7.87 -7.51 -4.65
N THR A 75 -8.03 -6.20 -4.55
CA THR A 75 -7.76 -5.26 -5.63
C THR A 75 -6.32 -4.78 -5.57
N VAL A 76 -5.65 -4.77 -6.71
CA VAL A 76 -4.30 -4.22 -6.87
C VAL A 76 -4.33 -3.20 -8.01
N LEU A 77 -3.83 -1.99 -7.73
CA LEU A 77 -3.66 -0.96 -8.75
C LEU A 77 -2.16 -0.68 -8.92
N VAL A 78 -1.70 -0.74 -10.15
CA VAL A 78 -0.31 -0.43 -10.50
C VAL A 78 -0.32 0.83 -11.36
N GLN A 79 0.49 1.81 -10.96
CA GLN A 79 0.72 3.01 -11.74
C GLN A 79 2.21 3.14 -12.06
N ALA A 80 2.54 3.26 -13.33
CA ALA A 80 3.89 3.53 -13.79
C ALA A 80 3.85 4.74 -14.72
N GLY A 81 4.79 5.67 -14.55
CA GLY A 81 4.79 6.86 -15.37
C GLY A 81 5.94 7.79 -15.09
N ILE A 82 5.93 8.96 -15.74
CA ILE A 82 6.88 10.04 -15.54
C ILE A 82 6.07 11.29 -15.27
N GLY A 83 6.37 12.01 -14.18
CA GLY A 83 5.70 13.28 -13.94
C GLY A 83 5.59 13.68 -12.48
N SER A 84 4.68 14.64 -12.23
CA SER A 84 4.39 15.18 -10.91
C SER A 84 3.63 14.17 -10.04
N GLU A 85 4.01 14.07 -8.80
CA GLU A 85 3.39 13.13 -7.84
C GLU A 85 2.04 13.63 -7.31
N SER A 86 1.83 14.95 -7.19
CA SER A 86 0.68 15.50 -6.48
C SER A 86 -0.66 15.24 -7.15
N GLY A 87 -0.82 15.59 -8.42
CA GLY A 87 -2.07 15.36 -9.15
C GLY A 87 -2.34 13.88 -9.41
N ALA A 88 -1.29 13.13 -9.70
CA ALA A 88 -1.39 11.69 -9.94
C ALA A 88 -1.87 10.92 -8.71
N ASP A 89 -1.43 11.31 -7.51
CA ASP A 89 -1.83 10.68 -6.27
C ASP A 89 -3.35 10.81 -6.00
N GLU A 90 -3.91 11.97 -6.27
CA GLU A 90 -5.35 12.19 -6.09
C GLU A 90 -6.19 11.33 -7.03
N VAL A 91 -5.85 11.32 -8.32
CA VAL A 91 -6.55 10.52 -9.32
C VAL A 91 -6.42 9.03 -9.02
N MET A 92 -5.22 8.58 -8.70
CA MET A 92 -4.96 7.19 -8.39
C MET A 92 -5.74 6.72 -7.15
N SER A 93 -5.78 7.54 -6.09
CA SER A 93 -6.51 7.21 -4.87
C SER A 93 -8.01 7.12 -5.13
N ALA A 94 -8.56 8.02 -5.95
CA ALA A 94 -9.98 8.00 -6.32
C ALA A 94 -10.32 6.75 -7.16
N LEU A 95 -9.50 6.41 -8.14
CA LEU A 95 -9.69 5.20 -8.95
C LEU A 95 -9.60 3.94 -8.10
N PHE A 96 -8.65 3.88 -7.20
CA PHE A 96 -8.48 2.73 -6.32
C PHE A 96 -9.68 2.56 -5.39
N ALA A 97 -10.13 3.63 -4.76
CA ALA A 97 -11.32 3.59 -3.89
C ALA A 97 -12.56 3.12 -4.66
N SER A 98 -12.74 3.59 -5.88
CA SER A 98 -13.85 3.17 -6.74
C SER A 98 -13.76 1.67 -7.07
N ALA A 99 -12.59 1.17 -7.43
CA ALA A 99 -12.38 -0.24 -7.75
C ALA A 99 -12.60 -1.15 -6.53
N CYS A 100 -12.16 -0.72 -5.35
CA CYS A 100 -12.33 -1.50 -4.12
C CYS A 100 -13.79 -1.62 -3.66
N ASN A 101 -14.64 -0.68 -4.06
CA ASN A 101 -16.06 -0.62 -3.69
C ASN A 101 -16.99 -1.11 -4.82
N ALA A 102 -16.42 -1.57 -5.90
CA ALA A 102 -17.19 -2.08 -7.04
C ALA A 102 -17.74 -3.50 -6.79
#